data_26f4e6ad9d1fd78f0d8315c5749629f2
#
_entry.id   26f4e6ad9d1fd78f0d8315c5749629f2
#
_cell.length_a   1.000
_cell.length_b   1.000
_cell.length_c   1.000
_cell.angle_alpha   90.00
_cell.angle_beta   90.00
_cell.angle_gamma   90.00
#
_symmetry.space_group_name_H-M   'P 1'
#
loop_
_entity.id
_entity.type
_entity.pdbx_description
1 polymer ?
#
loop_
_entity_poly.entity_id
_entity_poly.type
_entity_poly.pdbx_seq_one_letter_code
_entity_poly.pdbx_strand_id
1 'polypeptide(L)'
;MKTTRKTKKQPQSQGTRRIAPWVFILIGLGLMLYGAWGFLMQNQSQPTTTVGNSANIPYPKVERIALEEAKRVYDEGSAVFLDVRPASAYATSHIPGALNIPVNELPQRINELDPSRLIITYCT
;
A
#
# COMPACT_ATOMS: atom_id res chain seq x y z
N MET A 1 -7.98 92.84 -16.19
CA MET A 1 -8.71 91.86 -15.40
C MET A 1 -8.37 90.49 -15.95
N LYS A 2 -7.52 89.67 -15.26
CA LYS A 2 -7.11 88.33 -15.68
C LYS A 2 -7.87 87.30 -14.86
N THR A 3 -8.73 86.54 -15.51
CA THR A 3 -9.52 85.46 -14.87
C THR A 3 -8.74 84.15 -14.95
N THR A 4 -8.26 83.66 -13.82
CA THR A 4 -7.56 82.39 -13.71
C THR A 4 -8.57 81.25 -13.56
N ARG A 5 -8.62 80.33 -14.58
CA ARG A 5 -9.44 79.12 -14.60
C ARG A 5 -8.73 77.99 -13.83
N LYS A 6 -9.26 77.61 -12.68
CA LYS A 6 -8.80 76.46 -11.92
C LYS A 6 -9.28 75.20 -12.61
N THR A 7 -8.36 74.39 -13.11
CA THR A 7 -8.63 73.05 -13.61
C THR A 7 -8.81 72.06 -12.42
N LYS A 8 -9.99 71.49 -12.33
CA LYS A 8 -10.38 70.47 -11.32
C LYS A 8 -9.83 69.13 -11.77
N LYS A 9 -8.85 68.59 -11.02
CA LYS A 9 -8.27 67.30 -11.24
C LYS A 9 -9.29 66.22 -10.84
N GLN A 10 -9.74 65.35 -11.79
CA GLN A 10 -10.62 64.26 -11.55
C GLN A 10 -9.83 63.10 -10.89
N PRO A 11 -10.37 62.44 -9.88
CA PRO A 11 -9.71 61.27 -9.30
C PRO A 11 -9.81 60.07 -10.27
N GLN A 12 -8.68 59.47 -10.58
CA GLN A 12 -8.61 58.23 -11.35
C GLN A 12 -9.27 57.11 -10.53
N SER A 13 -10.32 56.50 -11.08
CA SER A 13 -10.92 55.29 -10.55
C SER A 13 -9.92 54.14 -10.72
N GLN A 14 -9.42 53.61 -9.61
CA GLN A 14 -8.69 52.35 -9.58
C GLN A 14 -9.64 51.24 -10.01
N GLY A 15 -9.42 50.71 -11.22
CA GLY A 15 -10.13 49.53 -11.72
C GLY A 15 -9.76 48.30 -10.87
N THR A 16 -10.63 47.96 -9.94
CA THR A 16 -10.60 46.65 -9.32
C THR A 16 -10.72 45.61 -10.42
N ARG A 17 -9.60 44.92 -10.70
CA ARG A 17 -9.60 43.74 -11.59
C ARG A 17 -10.56 42.72 -10.98
N ARG A 18 -11.78 42.66 -11.51
CA ARG A 18 -12.76 41.64 -11.15
C ARG A 18 -12.19 40.30 -11.62
N ILE A 19 -11.63 39.54 -10.71
CA ILE A 19 -11.22 38.17 -10.98
C ILE A 19 -12.48 37.41 -11.40
N ALA A 20 -12.51 36.93 -12.63
CA ALA A 20 -13.70 36.35 -13.20
C ALA A 20 -14.10 35.11 -12.41
N PRO A 21 -15.38 34.92 -12.12
CA PRO A 21 -15.85 33.83 -11.23
C PRO A 21 -15.45 32.41 -11.70
N TRP A 22 -15.15 32.26 -12.97
CA TRP A 22 -14.69 30.99 -13.52
C TRP A 22 -13.31 30.56 -13.01
N VAL A 23 -12.46 31.49 -12.52
CA VAL A 23 -11.17 31.17 -11.88
C VAL A 23 -11.40 30.33 -10.59
N PHE A 24 -12.40 30.72 -9.80
CA PHE A 24 -12.76 29.96 -8.58
C PHE A 24 -13.33 28.58 -8.89
N ILE A 25 -14.05 28.45 -10.01
CA ILE A 25 -14.57 27.14 -10.47
C ILE A 25 -13.42 26.22 -10.86
N LEU A 26 -12.41 26.71 -11.56
CA LEU A 26 -11.24 25.92 -11.95
C LEU A 26 -10.40 25.49 -10.74
N ILE A 27 -10.22 26.38 -9.75
CA ILE A 27 -9.53 26.06 -8.50
C ILE A 27 -10.31 24.99 -7.70
N GLY A 28 -11.63 25.14 -7.61
CA GLY A 28 -12.51 24.18 -6.92
C GLY A 28 -12.46 22.79 -7.58
N LEU A 29 -12.50 22.75 -8.91
CA LEU A 29 -12.41 21.50 -9.68
C LEU A 29 -11.03 20.84 -9.51
N GLY A 30 -9.96 21.63 -9.52
CA GLY A 30 -8.60 21.14 -9.28
C GLY A 30 -8.41 20.52 -7.89
N LEU A 31 -8.96 21.17 -6.85
CA LEU A 31 -8.93 20.63 -5.49
C LEU A 31 -9.76 19.35 -5.33
N MET A 32 -10.90 19.26 -6.02
CA MET A 32 -11.73 18.07 -6.01
C MET A 32 -11.04 16.87 -6.69
N LEU A 33 -10.36 17.09 -7.81
CA LEU A 33 -9.59 16.08 -8.51
C LEU A 33 -8.36 15.63 -7.69
N TYR A 34 -7.69 16.58 -7.02
CA TYR A 34 -6.55 16.27 -6.16
C TYR A 34 -6.98 15.47 -4.92
N GLY A 35 -8.12 15.80 -4.32
CA GLY A 35 -8.73 15.05 -3.22
C GLY A 35 -9.14 13.62 -3.63
N ALA A 36 -9.75 13.48 -4.82
CA ALA A 36 -10.12 12.17 -5.36
C ALA A 36 -8.89 11.30 -5.67
N TRP A 37 -7.82 11.90 -6.20
CA TRP A 37 -6.55 11.19 -6.43
C TRP A 37 -5.92 10.71 -5.12
N GLY A 38 -5.90 11.55 -4.07
CA GLY A 38 -5.43 11.18 -2.74
C GLY A 38 -6.24 10.04 -2.13
N PHE A 39 -7.57 10.07 -2.31
CA PHE A 39 -8.46 9.01 -1.82
C PHE A 39 -8.25 7.67 -2.55
N LEU A 40 -8.03 7.69 -3.88
CA LEU A 40 -7.71 6.47 -4.62
C LEU A 40 -6.33 5.89 -4.27
N MET A 41 -5.33 6.76 -3.99
CA MET A 41 -4.01 6.30 -3.57
C MET A 41 -3.98 5.80 -2.13
N GLN A 42 -4.90 6.27 -1.28
CA GLN A 42 -5.01 5.86 0.12
C GLN A 42 -5.70 4.52 0.31
N ASN A 43 -6.37 4.00 -0.73
CA ASN A 43 -6.99 2.68 -0.71
C ASN A 43 -6.03 1.55 -1.14
N GLN A 44 -4.74 1.75 -1.02
CA GLN A 44 -3.80 0.64 -0.92
C GLN A 44 -4.00 0.05 0.47
N SER A 45 -4.83 -0.96 0.51
CA SER A 45 -5.09 -1.82 1.66
C SER A 45 -3.75 -2.19 2.27
N GLN A 46 -3.41 -1.58 3.40
CA GLN A 46 -2.40 -2.18 4.26
C GLN A 46 -2.93 -3.58 4.59
N PRO A 47 -2.14 -4.63 4.41
CA PRO A 47 -2.54 -5.94 4.88
C PRO A 47 -2.79 -5.79 6.38
N THR A 48 -4.06 -5.70 6.75
CA THR A 48 -4.47 -5.81 8.15
C THR A 48 -4.17 -7.23 8.53
N THR A 49 -2.99 -7.44 9.08
CA THR A 49 -2.63 -8.67 9.78
C THR A 49 -3.52 -8.76 11.02
N THR A 50 -4.78 -9.09 10.82
CA THR A 50 -5.66 -9.49 11.91
C THR A 50 -5.26 -10.92 12.27
N VAL A 51 -4.11 -11.03 12.92
CA VAL A 51 -3.75 -12.26 13.60
C VAL A 51 -4.72 -12.40 14.76
N GLY A 52 -5.64 -13.33 14.66
CA GLY A 52 -6.52 -13.71 15.75
C GLY A 52 -5.70 -13.94 17.01
N ASN A 53 -6.17 -13.37 18.09
CA ASN A 53 -5.75 -13.45 19.48
C ASN A 53 -4.36 -14.10 19.73
N SER A 54 -3.30 -13.30 19.64
CA SER A 54 -1.89 -13.74 19.74
C SER A 54 -1.47 -14.21 21.14
N ALA A 55 -2.36 -14.18 22.13
CA ALA A 55 -2.03 -14.41 23.53
C ALA A 55 -1.58 -15.85 23.85
N ASN A 56 -1.80 -16.83 22.95
CA ASN A 56 -1.48 -18.24 23.21
C ASN A 56 -0.72 -18.94 22.07
N ILE A 57 -0.07 -18.14 21.20
CA ILE A 57 0.69 -18.71 20.07
C ILE A 57 2.16 -18.80 20.47
N PRO A 58 2.82 -19.95 20.29
CA PRO A 58 4.27 -20.09 20.47
C PRO A 58 5.00 -19.06 19.57
N TYR A 59 6.05 -18.45 20.09
CA TYR A 59 6.88 -17.50 19.36
C TYR A 59 6.10 -16.27 18.81
N PRO A 60 5.58 -15.40 19.69
CA PRO A 60 4.73 -14.25 19.27
C PRO A 60 5.47 -13.21 18.44
N LYS A 61 6.81 -13.25 18.40
CA LYS A 61 7.65 -12.35 17.59
C LYS A 61 7.82 -12.80 16.14
N VAL A 62 7.38 -14.01 15.78
CA VAL A 62 7.45 -14.50 14.41
C VAL A 62 6.26 -13.93 13.64
N GLU A 63 6.56 -13.23 12.55
CA GLU A 63 5.54 -12.73 11.65
C GLU A 63 4.73 -13.89 11.04
N ARG A 64 3.42 -13.70 10.96
CA ARG A 64 2.50 -14.69 10.39
C ARG A 64 1.66 -14.03 9.31
N ILE A 65 1.52 -14.74 8.21
CA ILE A 65 0.67 -14.33 7.10
C ILE A 65 -0.77 -14.81 7.35
N ALA A 66 -1.75 -13.97 7.01
CA ALA A 66 -3.15 -14.37 7.03
C ALA A 66 -3.45 -15.37 5.89
N LEU A 67 -4.45 -16.24 6.10
CA LEU A 67 -4.79 -17.27 5.12
C LEU A 67 -5.15 -16.70 3.75
N GLU A 68 -5.92 -15.64 3.74
CA GLU A 68 -6.37 -14.96 2.52
C GLU A 68 -5.19 -14.41 1.73
N GLU A 69 -4.24 -13.82 2.42
CA GLU A 69 -3.02 -13.29 1.82
C GLU A 69 -2.10 -14.41 1.32
N ALA A 70 -1.95 -15.48 2.10
CA ALA A 70 -1.20 -16.68 1.69
C ALA A 70 -1.80 -17.28 0.41
N LYS A 71 -3.14 -17.36 0.34
CA LYS A 71 -3.84 -17.87 -0.85
C LYS A 71 -3.62 -16.96 -2.06
N ARG A 72 -3.66 -15.65 -1.87
CA ARG A 72 -3.43 -14.68 -2.94
C ARG A 72 -2.04 -14.83 -3.54
N VAL A 73 -0.99 -14.83 -2.72
CA VAL A 73 0.40 -14.97 -3.21
C VAL A 73 0.68 -16.35 -3.80
N TYR A 74 -0.05 -17.39 -3.35
CA TYR A 74 -0.03 -18.71 -3.95
C TYR A 74 -0.57 -18.70 -5.38
N ASP A 75 -1.77 -18.13 -5.57
CA ASP A 75 -2.41 -18.04 -6.88
C ASP A 75 -1.62 -17.18 -7.87
N GLU A 76 -0.93 -16.15 -7.38
CA GLU A 76 -0.04 -15.30 -8.17
C GLU A 76 1.32 -15.95 -8.48
N GLY A 77 1.67 -17.04 -7.81
CA GLY A 77 3.00 -17.66 -7.90
C GLY A 77 4.14 -16.76 -7.39
N SER A 78 3.81 -15.76 -6.57
CA SER A 78 4.75 -14.74 -6.09
C SER A 78 5.53 -15.16 -4.84
N ALA A 79 5.16 -16.28 -4.21
CA ALA A 79 5.83 -16.84 -3.02
C ALA A 79 6.29 -18.28 -3.25
N VAL A 80 7.28 -18.71 -2.48
CA VAL A 80 7.69 -20.12 -2.31
C VAL A 80 7.07 -20.64 -1.03
N PHE A 81 6.27 -21.70 -1.14
CA PHE A 81 5.75 -22.41 0.03
C PHE A 81 6.74 -23.47 0.46
N LEU A 82 7.13 -23.45 1.72
CA LEU A 82 8.11 -24.37 2.30
C LEU A 82 7.46 -25.23 3.38
N ASP A 83 7.35 -26.52 3.11
CA ASP A 83 6.91 -27.50 4.10
C ASP A 83 8.12 -27.97 4.92
N VAL A 84 8.11 -27.65 6.21
CA VAL A 84 9.20 -28.03 7.13
C VAL A 84 8.91 -29.28 7.93
N ARG A 85 7.81 -30.01 7.59
CA ARG A 85 7.47 -31.29 8.20
C ARG A 85 8.38 -32.43 7.67
N PRO A 86 8.44 -33.57 8.36
CA PRO A 86 9.12 -34.75 7.83
C PRO A 86 8.61 -35.13 6.43
N ALA A 87 9.49 -35.70 5.61
CA ALA A 87 9.17 -36.13 4.24
C ALA A 87 7.96 -37.09 4.17
N SER A 88 7.76 -37.92 5.18
CA SER A 88 6.60 -38.81 5.26
C SER A 88 5.26 -38.05 5.38
N ALA A 89 5.24 -36.96 6.14
CA ALA A 89 4.05 -36.10 6.24
C ALA A 89 3.79 -35.37 4.93
N TYR A 90 4.83 -34.81 4.32
CA TYR A 90 4.77 -34.20 3.00
C TYR A 90 4.22 -35.16 1.94
N ALA A 91 4.71 -36.42 1.91
CA ALA A 91 4.25 -37.41 0.96
C ALA A 91 2.75 -37.77 1.11
N THR A 92 2.22 -37.64 2.34
CA THR A 92 0.81 -37.91 2.62
C THR A 92 -0.10 -36.80 2.09
N SER A 93 0.25 -35.56 2.37
CA SER A 93 -0.47 -34.37 1.88
C SER A 93 0.39 -33.13 2.03
N HIS A 94 0.38 -32.27 1.04
CA HIS A 94 1.09 -30.98 1.06
C HIS A 94 0.41 -29.95 0.14
N ILE A 95 0.81 -28.70 0.24
CA ILE A 95 0.36 -27.65 -0.68
C ILE A 95 0.99 -27.91 -2.06
N PRO A 96 0.20 -28.05 -3.13
CA PRO A 96 0.75 -28.30 -4.46
C PRO A 96 1.84 -27.28 -4.85
N GLY A 97 2.98 -27.78 -5.30
CA GLY A 97 4.13 -26.94 -5.66
C GLY A 97 4.99 -26.47 -4.48
N ALA A 98 4.66 -26.81 -3.25
CA ALA A 98 5.52 -26.52 -2.10
C ALA A 98 6.82 -27.34 -2.15
N LEU A 99 7.90 -26.74 -1.67
CA LEU A 99 9.17 -27.43 -1.42
C LEU A 99 9.12 -28.14 -0.06
N ASN A 100 9.77 -29.29 0.05
CA ASN A 100 9.93 -29.95 1.35
C ASN A 100 11.38 -29.90 1.79
N ILE A 101 11.64 -29.20 2.86
CA ILE A 101 12.92 -29.20 3.58
C ILE A 101 12.61 -29.37 5.06
N PRO A 102 12.70 -30.59 5.59
CA PRO A 102 12.48 -30.82 7.00
C PRO A 102 13.30 -29.92 7.90
N VAL A 103 12.74 -29.49 9.03
CA VAL A 103 13.35 -28.47 9.90
C VAL A 103 14.78 -28.85 10.34
N ASN A 104 15.07 -30.13 10.52
CA ASN A 104 16.39 -30.64 10.86
C ASN A 104 17.41 -30.59 9.71
N GLU A 105 16.94 -30.50 8.46
CA GLU A 105 17.78 -30.40 7.26
C GLU A 105 17.94 -28.93 6.81
N LEU A 106 17.10 -28.04 7.29
CA LEU A 106 17.06 -26.65 6.85
C LEU A 106 18.43 -25.95 6.96
N PRO A 107 19.24 -26.10 8.02
CA PRO A 107 20.55 -25.43 8.08
C PRO A 107 21.52 -25.83 6.97
N GLN A 108 21.44 -27.07 6.47
CA GLN A 108 22.30 -27.57 5.40
C GLN A 108 21.74 -27.26 4.00
N ARG A 109 20.42 -27.06 3.90
CA ARG A 109 19.70 -26.91 2.64
C ARG A 109 19.13 -25.52 2.40
N ILE A 110 19.43 -24.55 3.29
CA ILE A 110 18.94 -23.17 3.19
C ILE A 110 19.31 -22.53 1.84
N ASN A 111 20.43 -22.91 1.25
CA ASN A 111 20.91 -22.41 -0.04
C ASN A 111 20.05 -22.87 -1.25
N GLU A 112 19.15 -23.83 -1.06
CA GLU A 112 18.17 -24.22 -2.10
C GLU A 112 17.06 -23.19 -2.24
N LEU A 113 16.90 -22.29 -1.26
CA LEU A 113 15.90 -21.24 -1.27
C LEU A 113 16.45 -19.97 -1.89
N ASP A 114 15.70 -19.36 -2.80
CA ASP A 114 16.02 -18.07 -3.38
C ASP A 114 15.74 -16.94 -2.37
N PRO A 115 16.76 -16.25 -1.85
CA PRO A 115 16.57 -15.21 -0.84
C PRO A 115 15.88 -13.95 -1.37
N SER A 116 15.73 -13.81 -2.69
CA SER A 116 15.00 -12.70 -3.30
C SER A 116 13.49 -12.91 -3.34
N ARG A 117 13.01 -14.11 -3.05
CA ARG A 117 11.59 -14.47 -3.08
C ARG A 117 10.97 -14.48 -1.67
N LEU A 118 9.70 -14.15 -1.62
CA LEU A 118 8.92 -14.38 -0.39
C LEU A 118 8.85 -15.88 -0.09
N ILE A 119 9.30 -16.29 1.09
CA ILE A 119 9.24 -17.68 1.54
C ILE A 119 8.23 -17.77 2.67
N ILE A 120 7.23 -18.63 2.49
CA ILE A 120 6.18 -18.90 3.48
C ILE A 120 6.36 -20.31 4.00
N THR A 121 6.78 -20.43 5.24
CA THR A 121 6.93 -21.75 5.91
C THR A 121 5.63 -22.17 6.55
N TYR A 122 5.31 -23.46 6.48
CA TYR A 122 4.17 -24.04 7.18
C TYR A 122 4.52 -25.37 7.83
N CYS A 123 3.83 -25.63 8.93
CA CYS A 123 3.84 -26.93 9.63
C CYS A 123 2.46 -27.15 10.27
N THR A 124 1.97 -28.37 10.31
CA THR A 124 0.72 -28.75 10.98
C THR A 124 0.91 -30.05 11.73
#